data_7ea3a92d5b309ec53427ed2af1c538ac
#
_entry.id   7ea3a92d5b309ec53427ed2af1c538ac
#
_cell.length_a   1.000
_cell.length_b   1.000
_cell.length_c   1.000
_cell.angle_alpha   90.00
_cell.angle_beta   90.00
_cell.angle_gamma   90.00
#
_symmetry.space_group_name_H-M   'P 1'
#
loop_
_entity.id
_entity.type
_entity.pdbx_description
1 polymer ?
#
loop_
_entity_poly.entity_id
_entity_poly.type
_entity_poly.pdbx_seq_one_letter_code
_entity_poly.pdbx_strand_id
1 'polypeptide(L)'
;MIEPFSSSCKVPISELEGKIVGLYFSLNSFGSCRKFTSKLVEVYEKLKERGEGFEVVLVSLDDEESSFQLGFAGMPWLALPFKDKSCERLIRYFELDTIPTLVVIGADGKTLISNAAELMEENGVEAYPFSPEKLEELAEKKKARMEAQTLESLLVSGERDYVIGKDGTKV
;
A
#
# COMPACT_ATOMS: atom_id res chain seq x y z
N MET A 1 19.11 -0.41 11.32
CA MET A 1 18.50 -1.47 12.14
C MET A 1 17.01 -1.23 12.23
N ILE A 2 16.21 -2.27 12.14
CA ILE A 2 14.75 -2.19 12.09
C ILE A 2 14.18 -2.85 13.34
N GLU A 3 13.12 -2.28 13.91
CA GLU A 3 12.51 -2.82 15.13
C GLU A 3 11.20 -3.53 14.81
N PRO A 4 11.04 -4.81 15.16
CA PRO A 4 9.75 -5.48 15.12
C PRO A 4 8.90 -5.10 16.33
N PHE A 5 7.63 -5.39 16.28
CA PHE A 5 6.67 -4.99 17.30
C PHE A 5 7.01 -5.48 18.71
N SER A 6 7.64 -6.63 18.87
CA SER A 6 8.07 -7.04 20.19
C SER A 6 9.32 -6.22 20.55
N SER A 7 9.12 -5.29 21.39
CA SER A 7 9.92 -4.13 21.78
C SER A 7 11.40 -4.29 22.10
N SER A 8 11.96 -5.47 22.06
CA SER A 8 13.37 -5.70 22.41
C SER A 8 14.19 -6.37 21.31
N CYS A 9 13.58 -6.70 20.19
CA CYS A 9 14.28 -7.37 19.09
C CYS A 9 14.59 -6.40 17.96
N LYS A 10 15.87 -6.21 17.69
CA LYS A 10 16.31 -5.44 16.52
C LYS A 10 16.69 -6.41 15.42
N VAL A 11 16.12 -6.18 14.24
CA VAL A 11 16.36 -7.03 13.07
C VAL A 11 17.38 -6.34 12.17
N PRO A 12 18.50 -7.02 11.82
CA PRO A 12 19.47 -6.45 10.89
C PRO A 12 18.87 -6.23 9.51
N ILE A 13 19.31 -5.16 8.85
CA ILE A 13 18.87 -4.86 7.47
C ILE A 13 19.22 -6.01 6.52
N SER A 14 20.29 -6.75 6.80
CA SER A 14 20.67 -7.92 5.99
C SER A 14 19.59 -9.00 5.89
N GLU A 15 18.66 -9.04 6.85
CA GLU A 15 17.52 -9.96 6.79
C GLU A 15 16.55 -9.63 5.65
N LEU A 16 16.64 -8.42 5.10
CA LEU A 16 15.81 -7.97 3.99
C LEU A 16 16.43 -8.27 2.62
N GLU A 17 17.69 -8.66 2.60
CA GLU A 17 18.38 -8.96 1.33
C GLU A 17 17.73 -10.14 0.64
N GLY A 18 17.53 -10.02 -0.68
CA GLY A 18 16.89 -11.04 -1.47
C GLY A 18 15.38 -11.09 -1.39
N LYS A 19 14.79 -10.19 -0.61
CA LYS A 19 13.34 -10.07 -0.47
C LYS A 19 12.80 -8.86 -1.23
N ILE A 20 11.53 -8.93 -1.58
CA ILE A 20 10.81 -7.76 -2.07
C ILE A 20 10.34 -6.99 -0.84
N VAL A 21 10.70 -5.70 -0.76
CA VAL A 21 10.44 -4.87 0.42
C VAL A 21 9.52 -3.72 0.05
N GLY A 22 8.44 -3.56 0.82
CA GLY A 22 7.58 -2.39 0.73
C GLY A 22 7.94 -1.40 1.82
N LEU A 23 8.34 -0.19 1.44
CA LEU A 23 8.53 0.91 2.38
C LEU A 23 7.20 1.64 2.53
N TYR A 24 6.59 1.51 3.69
CA TYR A 24 5.26 2.06 3.94
C TYR A 24 5.36 3.38 4.70
N PHE A 25 5.07 4.46 3.99
CA PHE A 25 5.05 5.81 4.56
C PHE A 25 3.64 6.11 5.06
N SER A 26 3.50 6.29 6.35
CA SER A 26 2.19 6.37 7.00
C SER A 26 2.19 7.36 8.17
N LEU A 27 1.01 7.91 8.42
CA LEU A 27 0.75 8.77 9.57
C LEU A 27 -0.49 8.23 10.30
N ASN A 28 -0.33 7.81 11.54
CA ASN A 28 -1.40 7.14 12.29
C ASN A 28 -2.67 7.97 12.43
N SER A 29 -2.55 9.30 12.45
CA SER A 29 -3.69 10.21 12.58
C SER A 29 -4.55 10.30 11.32
N PHE A 30 -4.04 9.86 10.17
CA PHE A 30 -4.79 9.90 8.91
C PHE A 30 -5.68 8.67 8.75
N GLY A 31 -6.98 8.89 8.57
CA GLY A 31 -7.95 7.81 8.35
C GLY A 31 -7.66 6.97 7.11
N SER A 32 -7.19 7.60 6.02
CA SER A 32 -6.81 6.88 4.79
C SER A 32 -5.62 5.95 5.03
N CYS A 33 -4.66 6.34 5.87
CA CYS A 33 -3.54 5.49 6.24
C CYS A 33 -4.01 4.27 7.02
N ARG A 34 -4.91 4.46 7.98
CA ARG A 34 -5.46 3.35 8.78
C ARG A 34 -6.24 2.37 7.90
N LYS A 35 -7.02 2.87 6.98
CA LYS A 35 -7.75 2.05 6.00
C LYS A 35 -6.80 1.20 5.16
N PHE A 36 -5.78 1.83 4.61
CA PHE A 36 -4.80 1.14 3.80
C PHE A 36 -4.00 0.13 4.62
N THR A 37 -3.67 0.47 5.87
CA THR A 37 -2.96 -0.45 6.77
C THR A 37 -3.70 -1.77 6.91
N SER A 38 -5.03 -1.74 7.08
CA SER A 38 -5.84 -2.95 7.18
C SER A 38 -5.72 -3.83 5.93
N LYS A 39 -5.75 -3.20 4.77
CA LYS A 39 -5.60 -3.92 3.49
C LYS A 39 -4.20 -4.49 3.34
N LEU A 40 -3.19 -3.71 3.69
CA LEU A 40 -1.79 -4.14 3.59
C LEU A 40 -1.49 -5.30 4.56
N VAL A 41 -2.06 -5.29 5.76
CA VAL A 41 -1.94 -6.39 6.72
C VAL A 41 -2.50 -7.68 6.11
N GLU A 42 -3.66 -7.61 5.51
CA GLU A 42 -4.29 -8.75 4.85
C GLU A 42 -3.39 -9.35 3.75
N VAL A 43 -2.87 -8.48 2.89
CA VAL A 43 -1.96 -8.91 1.81
C VAL A 43 -0.67 -9.49 2.38
N TYR A 44 -0.08 -8.85 3.38
CA TYR A 44 1.14 -9.30 4.01
C TYR A 44 0.99 -10.70 4.61
N GLU A 45 -0.08 -10.92 5.36
CA GLU A 45 -0.34 -12.23 5.97
C GLU A 45 -0.56 -13.32 4.93
N LYS A 46 -1.29 -13.02 3.87
CA LYS A 46 -1.51 -13.99 2.78
C LYS A 46 -0.21 -14.36 2.08
N LEU A 47 0.67 -13.39 1.84
CA LEU A 47 1.96 -13.66 1.21
C LEU A 47 2.87 -14.47 2.13
N LYS A 48 2.83 -14.22 3.44
CA LYS A 48 3.56 -15.01 4.42
C LYS A 48 3.07 -16.46 4.47
N GLU A 49 1.76 -16.68 4.42
CA GLU A 49 1.17 -18.02 4.36
C GLU A 49 1.62 -18.80 3.12
N ARG A 50 1.82 -18.10 2.00
CA ARG A 50 2.32 -18.69 0.76
C ARG A 50 3.83 -18.94 0.76
N GLY A 51 4.53 -18.47 1.79
CA GLY A 51 5.99 -18.60 1.89
C GLY A 51 6.76 -17.64 0.98
N GLU A 52 6.12 -16.55 0.56
CA GLU A 52 6.76 -15.57 -0.32
C GLU A 52 7.76 -14.69 0.42
N GLY A 53 8.81 -14.29 -0.29
CA GLY A 53 9.87 -13.40 0.25
C GLY A 53 9.48 -11.93 0.18
N PHE A 54 8.40 -11.57 0.85
CA PHE A 54 7.89 -10.19 0.90
C PHE A 54 7.97 -9.67 2.32
N GLU A 55 8.48 -8.45 2.49
CA GLU A 55 8.56 -7.80 3.79
C GLU A 55 8.12 -6.35 3.69
N VAL A 56 7.62 -5.80 4.80
CA VAL A 56 7.21 -4.41 4.87
C VAL A 56 7.98 -3.72 5.99
N VAL A 57 8.39 -2.50 5.74
CA VAL A 57 9.06 -1.64 6.72
C VAL A 57 8.27 -0.35 6.84
N LEU A 58 7.74 -0.10 8.03
CA LEU A 58 7.02 1.15 8.32
C LEU A 58 8.01 2.30 8.42
N VAL A 59 7.74 3.37 7.68
CA VAL A 59 8.43 4.65 7.83
C VAL A 59 7.39 5.62 8.38
N SER A 60 7.35 5.77 9.71
CA SER A 60 6.35 6.62 10.36
C SER A 60 6.67 8.09 10.18
N LEU A 61 5.63 8.85 9.84
CA LEU A 61 5.69 10.31 9.74
C LEU A 61 5.05 10.97 10.97
N ASP A 62 4.70 10.18 11.99
CA ASP A 62 4.12 10.69 13.22
C ASP A 62 5.10 11.60 13.97
N ASP A 63 4.58 12.65 14.58
CA ASP A 63 5.38 13.59 15.34
C ASP A 63 5.62 13.13 16.77
N GLU A 64 4.76 12.27 17.28
CA GLU A 64 4.83 11.76 18.65
C GLU A 64 5.08 10.26 18.68
N GLU A 65 5.94 9.83 19.58
CA GLU A 65 6.28 8.43 19.75
C GLU A 65 5.08 7.58 20.17
N SER A 66 4.18 8.13 20.98
CA SER A 66 2.95 7.45 21.38
C SER A 66 2.07 7.13 20.18
N SER A 67 1.96 8.06 19.24
CA SER A 67 1.20 7.87 18.00
C SER A 67 1.85 6.80 17.13
N PHE A 68 3.17 6.83 17.01
CA PHE A 68 3.94 5.80 16.31
C PHE A 68 3.70 4.41 16.90
N GLN A 69 3.83 4.28 18.21
CA GLN A 69 3.64 3.00 18.91
C GLN A 69 2.22 2.47 18.75
N LEU A 70 1.24 3.35 18.87
CA LEU A 70 -0.16 2.98 18.72
C LEU A 70 -0.47 2.46 17.30
N GLY A 71 0.04 3.14 16.29
CA GLY A 71 -0.12 2.72 14.90
C GLY A 71 0.61 1.42 14.60
N PHE A 72 1.86 1.30 15.05
CA PHE A 72 2.67 0.13 14.81
C PHE A 72 2.18 -1.12 15.56
N ALA A 73 1.50 -0.93 16.68
CA ALA A 73 0.97 -2.04 17.47
C ALA A 73 0.04 -2.98 16.68
N GLY A 74 -0.66 -2.45 15.69
CA GLY A 74 -1.53 -3.25 14.83
C GLY A 74 -0.85 -3.79 13.57
N MET A 75 0.44 -3.59 13.41
CA MET A 75 1.18 -3.99 12.21
C MET A 75 2.06 -5.21 12.48
N PRO A 76 2.00 -6.26 11.63
CA PRO A 76 2.77 -7.49 11.83
C PRO A 76 4.18 -7.46 11.24
N TRP A 77 4.60 -6.33 10.68
CA TRP A 77 5.88 -6.18 9.99
C TRP A 77 6.88 -5.34 10.77
N LEU A 78 7.96 -4.94 10.10
CA LEU A 78 9.07 -4.21 10.71
C LEU A 78 8.85 -2.69 10.59
N ALA A 79 9.64 -1.92 11.33
CA ALA A 79 9.60 -0.45 11.27
C ALA A 79 10.99 0.13 11.46
N LEU A 80 11.24 1.29 10.87
CA LEU A 80 12.39 2.10 11.23
C LEU A 80 12.14 2.71 12.62
N PRO A 81 13.19 2.93 13.41
CA PRO A 81 13.05 3.60 14.70
C PRO A 81 12.36 4.95 14.57
N PHE A 82 11.60 5.34 15.58
CA PHE A 82 10.88 6.61 15.58
C PHE A 82 11.85 7.78 15.38
N LYS A 83 11.54 8.66 14.45
CA LYS A 83 12.36 9.82 14.05
C LYS A 83 13.79 9.46 13.64
N ASP A 84 14.00 8.29 13.08
CA ASP A 84 15.28 7.91 12.52
C ASP A 84 15.67 8.87 11.39
N LYS A 85 16.95 9.18 11.30
CA LYS A 85 17.48 10.10 10.28
C LYS A 85 17.19 9.61 8.85
N SER A 86 17.06 8.32 8.67
CA SER A 86 16.74 7.71 7.39
C SER A 86 15.35 8.11 6.88
N CYS A 87 14.41 8.42 7.78
CA CYS A 87 13.05 8.80 7.39
C CYS A 87 13.06 10.03 6.49
N GLU A 88 13.74 11.10 6.89
CA GLU A 88 13.83 12.31 6.09
C GLU A 88 14.56 12.08 4.78
N ARG A 89 15.61 11.28 4.80
CA ARG A 89 16.37 10.94 3.61
C ARG A 89 15.50 10.20 2.60
N LEU A 90 14.70 9.25 3.06
CA LEU A 90 13.80 8.48 2.21
C LEU A 90 12.69 9.34 1.63
N ILE A 91 12.13 10.25 2.43
CA ILE A 91 11.10 11.19 1.97
C ILE A 91 11.62 12.03 0.81
N ARG A 92 12.85 12.54 0.93
CA ARG A 92 13.49 13.33 -0.14
C ARG A 92 13.84 12.47 -1.35
N TYR A 93 14.38 11.28 -1.11
CA TYR A 93 14.81 10.40 -2.18
C TYR A 93 13.65 10.00 -3.10
N PHE A 94 12.51 9.67 -2.51
CA PHE A 94 11.32 9.25 -3.27
C PHE A 94 10.38 10.41 -3.61
N GLU A 95 10.76 11.65 -3.27
CA GLU A 95 9.95 12.85 -3.55
C GLU A 95 8.50 12.65 -3.08
N LEU A 96 8.36 12.22 -1.82
CA LEU A 96 7.06 11.88 -1.24
C LEU A 96 6.14 13.10 -1.23
N ASP A 97 4.99 12.98 -1.87
CA ASP A 97 3.99 14.05 -1.97
C ASP A 97 2.61 13.65 -1.42
N THR A 98 2.38 12.38 -1.20
CA THR A 98 1.11 11.87 -0.69
C THR A 98 1.34 10.80 0.37
N ILE A 99 0.36 10.59 1.24
CA ILE A 99 0.30 9.47 2.18
C ILE A 99 -1.13 8.92 2.22
N PRO A 100 -1.32 7.60 2.34
CA PRO A 100 -0.28 6.57 2.45
C PRO A 100 0.48 6.37 1.12
N THR A 101 1.76 6.04 1.23
CA THR A 101 2.58 5.68 0.07
C THR A 101 3.30 4.37 0.37
N LEU A 102 3.28 3.44 -0.57
CA LEU A 102 4.01 2.19 -0.48
C LEU A 102 5.00 2.10 -1.63
N VAL A 103 6.29 2.27 -1.32
CA VAL A 103 7.35 2.11 -2.31
C VAL A 103 7.77 0.65 -2.30
N VAL A 104 7.73 -0.02 -3.45
CA VAL A 104 8.14 -1.42 -3.56
C VAL A 104 9.53 -1.50 -4.17
N ILE A 105 10.42 -2.16 -3.43
CA ILE A 105 11.82 -2.36 -3.84
C ILE A 105 12.02 -3.86 -4.10
N GLY A 106 12.61 -4.17 -5.26
CA GLY A 106 12.87 -5.56 -5.64
C GLY A 106 14.03 -6.19 -4.89
N ALA A 107 14.18 -7.49 -5.07
CA ALA A 107 15.24 -8.27 -4.44
C ALA A 107 16.66 -7.80 -4.83
N ASP A 108 16.78 -7.11 -5.96
CA ASP A 108 18.04 -6.52 -6.44
C ASP A 108 18.31 -5.12 -5.87
N GLY A 109 17.43 -4.62 -5.01
CA GLY A 109 17.55 -3.29 -4.41
C GLY A 109 17.03 -2.15 -5.26
N LYS A 110 16.49 -2.43 -6.44
CA LYS A 110 15.95 -1.39 -7.33
C LYS A 110 14.46 -1.18 -7.07
N THR A 111 14.02 0.08 -7.20
CA THR A 111 12.61 0.43 -7.05
C THR A 111 11.78 -0.19 -8.17
N LEU A 112 10.80 -1.00 -7.82
CA LEU A 112 9.86 -1.58 -8.78
C LEU A 112 8.67 -0.65 -9.01
N ILE A 113 8.12 -0.07 -7.94
CA ILE A 113 6.98 0.83 -7.98
C ILE A 113 7.20 1.96 -6.98
N SER A 114 7.03 3.20 -7.41
CA SER A 114 7.17 4.37 -6.54
C SER A 114 5.99 4.57 -5.59
N ASN A 115 4.80 4.08 -5.95
CA ASN A 115 3.64 4.05 -5.06
C ASN A 115 2.70 2.92 -5.47
N ALA A 116 2.67 1.88 -4.65
CA ALA A 116 1.84 0.70 -4.88
C ALA A 116 0.54 0.72 -4.06
N ALA A 117 0.23 1.80 -3.36
CA ALA A 117 -0.94 1.85 -2.48
C ALA A 117 -2.24 1.59 -3.24
N GLU A 118 -2.47 2.31 -4.31
CA GLU A 118 -3.67 2.14 -5.14
C GLU A 118 -3.72 0.75 -5.78
N LEU A 119 -2.59 0.29 -6.30
CA LEU A 119 -2.49 -1.03 -6.91
C LEU A 119 -2.84 -2.13 -5.91
N MET A 120 -2.36 -2.01 -4.68
CA MET A 120 -2.64 -2.93 -3.59
C MET A 120 -4.12 -2.92 -3.21
N GLU A 121 -4.73 -1.73 -3.12
CA GLU A 121 -6.16 -1.60 -2.81
C GLU A 121 -7.04 -2.24 -3.88
N GLU A 122 -6.66 -2.09 -5.15
CA GLU A 122 -7.42 -2.65 -6.27
C GLU A 122 -7.23 -4.16 -6.44
N ASN A 123 -6.02 -4.65 -6.27
CA ASN A 123 -5.67 -6.03 -6.66
C ASN A 123 -5.27 -6.94 -5.48
N GLY A 124 -4.94 -6.36 -4.33
CA GLY A 124 -4.51 -7.16 -3.18
C GLY A 124 -3.28 -8.01 -3.48
N VAL A 125 -3.30 -9.27 -3.08
CA VAL A 125 -2.16 -10.18 -3.29
C VAL A 125 -1.85 -10.46 -4.76
N GLU A 126 -2.79 -10.21 -5.65
CA GLU A 126 -2.58 -10.44 -7.07
C GLU A 126 -1.55 -9.48 -7.67
N ALA A 127 -1.27 -8.36 -7.01
CA ALA A 127 -0.23 -7.43 -7.44
C ALA A 127 1.19 -8.01 -7.27
N TYR A 128 1.38 -8.93 -6.34
CA TYR A 128 2.67 -9.58 -6.11
C TYR A 128 3.05 -10.45 -7.31
N PRO A 129 4.30 -10.49 -7.78
CA PRO A 129 5.52 -9.92 -7.18
C PRO A 129 5.90 -8.51 -7.67
N PHE A 130 4.97 -7.74 -8.16
CA PHE A 130 5.17 -6.36 -8.61
C PHE A 130 6.18 -6.23 -9.77
N SER A 131 6.37 -7.31 -10.50
CA SER A 131 7.26 -7.30 -11.68
C SER A 131 6.64 -6.50 -12.82
N PRO A 132 7.44 -5.96 -13.76
CA PRO A 132 6.91 -5.25 -14.92
C PRO A 132 5.86 -6.06 -15.69
N GLU A 133 6.07 -7.35 -15.83
CA GLU A 133 5.13 -8.26 -16.52
C GLU A 133 3.80 -8.36 -15.77
N LYS A 134 3.85 -8.45 -14.43
CA LYS A 134 2.66 -8.52 -13.60
C LYS A 134 1.88 -7.21 -13.64
N LEU A 135 2.58 -6.08 -13.61
CA LEU A 135 1.96 -4.76 -13.68
C LEU A 135 1.26 -4.54 -15.01
N GLU A 136 1.89 -4.98 -16.10
CA GLU A 136 1.31 -4.92 -17.44
C GLU A 136 0.05 -5.76 -17.54
N GLU A 137 0.09 -7.00 -17.03
CA GLU A 137 -1.06 -7.90 -16.97
C GLU A 137 -2.24 -7.25 -16.23
N LEU A 138 -1.99 -6.65 -15.06
CA LEU A 138 -3.01 -5.99 -14.27
C LEU A 138 -3.57 -4.74 -14.95
N ALA A 139 -2.72 -3.97 -15.64
CA ALA A 139 -3.15 -2.80 -16.40
C ALA A 139 -4.07 -3.20 -17.55
N GLU A 140 -3.75 -4.30 -18.25
CA GLU A 140 -4.59 -4.83 -19.32
C GLU A 140 -5.94 -5.31 -18.80
N LYS A 141 -5.96 -6.00 -17.65
CA LYS A 141 -7.21 -6.43 -17.01
C LYS A 141 -8.08 -5.25 -16.62
N LYS A 142 -7.48 -4.20 -16.06
CA LYS A 142 -8.19 -2.97 -15.68
C LYS A 142 -8.79 -2.30 -16.91
N LYS A 143 -8.00 -2.17 -17.97
CA LYS A 143 -8.44 -1.59 -19.24
C LYS A 143 -9.61 -2.37 -19.83
N ALA A 144 -9.53 -3.70 -19.86
CA ALA A 144 -10.59 -4.55 -20.36
C ALA A 144 -11.88 -4.38 -19.57
N ARG A 145 -11.80 -4.27 -18.23
CA ARG A 145 -12.95 -4.02 -17.37
C ARG A 145 -13.58 -2.65 -17.67
N MET A 146 -12.75 -1.63 -17.83
CA MET A 146 -13.24 -0.27 -18.13
C MET A 146 -13.90 -0.21 -19.51
N GLU A 147 -13.35 -0.88 -20.51
CA GLU A 147 -13.93 -0.96 -21.85
C GLU A 147 -15.24 -1.74 -21.88
N ALA A 148 -15.40 -2.72 -21.00
CA ALA A 148 -16.63 -3.51 -20.89
C ALA A 148 -17.75 -2.77 -20.18
N GLN A 149 -17.44 -1.71 -19.42
CA GLN A 149 -18.44 -0.89 -18.76
C GLN A 149 -19.05 0.12 -19.71
N THR A 150 -20.38 0.22 -19.72
CA THR A 150 -21.11 1.22 -20.52
C THR A 150 -21.75 2.23 -19.58
N LEU A 151 -22.21 3.37 -20.13
CA LEU A 151 -22.96 4.35 -19.34
C LEU A 151 -24.16 3.68 -18.68
N GLU A 152 -24.81 2.79 -19.37
CA GLU A 152 -25.95 2.04 -18.85
C GLU A 152 -25.55 1.24 -17.62
N SER A 153 -24.44 0.46 -17.67
CA SER A 153 -24.01 -0.36 -16.54
C SER A 153 -23.53 0.47 -15.34
N LEU A 154 -23.04 1.69 -15.59
CA LEU A 154 -22.58 2.60 -14.54
C LEU A 154 -23.73 3.39 -13.90
N LEU A 155 -24.72 3.77 -14.67
CA LEU A 155 -25.81 4.66 -14.23
C LEU A 155 -27.09 3.93 -13.84
N VAL A 156 -27.30 2.72 -14.33
CA VAL A 156 -28.45 1.91 -13.93
C VAL A 156 -28.21 1.30 -12.57
N SER A 157 -29.18 1.42 -11.69
CA SER A 157 -29.12 0.76 -10.38
C SER A 157 -30.45 0.09 -10.09
N GLY A 158 -30.44 -1.22 -9.84
CA GLY A 158 -31.59 -2.00 -9.41
C GLY A 158 -32.91 -1.63 -10.14
N GLU A 159 -33.67 -0.76 -9.50
CA GLU A 159 -34.99 -0.32 -10.01
C GLU A 159 -34.94 0.96 -10.84
N ARG A 160 -33.75 1.57 -10.98
CA ARG A 160 -33.59 2.86 -11.63
C ARG A 160 -32.78 2.73 -12.92
N ASP A 161 -33.39 3.07 -14.03
CA ASP A 161 -32.78 3.07 -15.37
C ASP A 161 -32.75 4.47 -16.00
N TYR A 162 -32.85 5.52 -15.18
CA TYR A 162 -32.90 6.91 -15.64
C TYR A 162 -32.13 7.85 -14.74
N VAL A 163 -31.78 9.04 -15.26
CA VAL A 163 -31.25 10.16 -14.48
C VAL A 163 -32.28 11.32 -14.60
N ILE A 164 -32.21 12.27 -13.67
CA ILE A 164 -33.17 13.38 -13.62
C ILE A 164 -32.51 14.64 -14.17
N GLY A 165 -33.23 15.33 -15.07
CA GLY A 165 -32.80 16.63 -15.58
C GLY A 165 -33.04 17.76 -14.58
N LYS A 166 -32.55 18.95 -14.89
CA LYS A 166 -32.67 20.14 -14.04
C LYS A 166 -34.12 20.55 -13.76
N ASP A 167 -35.02 20.21 -14.64
CA ASP A 167 -36.46 20.49 -14.54
C ASP A 167 -37.25 19.37 -13.86
N GLY A 168 -36.56 18.34 -13.36
CA GLY A 168 -37.18 17.18 -12.75
C GLY A 168 -37.65 16.13 -13.75
N THR A 169 -37.41 16.31 -15.04
CA THR A 169 -37.83 15.38 -16.09
C THR A 169 -36.88 14.19 -16.15
N LYS A 170 -37.43 12.99 -16.34
CA LYS A 170 -36.64 11.78 -16.59
C LYS A 170 -35.99 11.86 -17.96
N VAL A 171 -34.69 11.53 -17.96
CA VAL A 171 -33.90 11.51 -19.19
C VAL A 171 -33.48 10.10 -19.54
#